data_4d86ade8b4a718e8fc1f8e6310fd8f03
#
_entry.id   4d86ade8b4a718e8fc1f8e6310fd8f03
#
_cell.length_a   1.000
_cell.length_b   1.000
_cell.length_c   1.000
_cell.angle_alpha   90.00
_cell.angle_beta   90.00
_cell.angle_gamma   90.00
#
_symmetry.space_group_name_H-M   'P 1'
#
loop_
_entity.id
_entity.type
_entity.pdbx_description
1 polymer ?
#
loop_
_entity_poly.entity_id
_entity_poly.type
_entity_poly.pdbx_seq_one_letter_code
_entity_poly.pdbx_strand_id
1 'polypeptide(L)'
;MQIPEQVKEMVEKAIEQAEQNVSRLIEAADKSASMVPNPTTDFSKKLLSMGAQNMNAAFDHARNLLRCSDFQEAANLQAQFLNAQFETASRQLKELYGMPGSHVETAKTSIEIK
;
A
#
# COMPACT_ATOMS: atom_id res chain seq x y z
N MET A 1 16.50 7.87 21.65
CA MET A 1 15.06 8.19 21.55
C MET A 1 14.26 7.00 22.06
N GLN A 2 13.58 7.19 23.15
CA GLN A 2 12.70 6.14 23.69
C GLN A 2 11.29 6.69 23.78
N ILE A 3 10.35 5.92 23.26
CA ILE A 3 8.95 6.26 23.34
C ILE A 3 8.37 5.53 24.55
N PRO A 4 7.64 6.21 25.46
CA PRO A 4 7.02 5.54 26.59
C PRO A 4 6.08 4.41 26.16
N GLU A 5 6.03 3.35 26.96
CA GLU A 5 5.20 2.18 26.65
C GLU A 5 3.72 2.54 26.48
N GLN A 6 3.22 3.46 27.27
CA GLN A 6 1.82 3.90 27.16
C GLN A 6 1.53 4.52 25.80
N VAL A 7 2.49 5.29 25.29
CA VAL A 7 2.36 5.92 23.97
C VAL A 7 2.41 4.85 22.88
N LYS A 8 3.33 3.88 23.01
CA LYS A 8 3.43 2.77 22.05
C LYS A 8 2.12 2.00 21.97
N GLU A 9 1.52 1.69 23.11
CA GLU A 9 0.25 0.98 23.16
C GLU A 9 -0.87 1.76 22.49
N MET A 10 -0.93 3.07 22.76
CA MET A 10 -1.93 3.94 22.14
C MET A 10 -1.79 3.97 20.62
N VAL A 11 -0.55 4.09 20.14
CA VAL A 11 -0.28 4.14 18.70
C VAL A 11 -0.59 2.79 18.05
N GLU A 12 -0.24 1.67 18.70
CA GLU A 12 -0.55 0.35 18.19
C GLU A 12 -2.06 0.14 18.06
N LYS A 13 -2.83 0.57 19.05
CA LYS A 13 -4.30 0.49 18.99
C LYS A 13 -4.86 1.36 17.88
N ALA A 14 -4.29 2.54 17.69
CA ALA A 14 -4.70 3.43 16.62
C ALA A 14 -4.42 2.82 15.25
N ILE A 15 -3.27 2.16 15.10
CA ILE A 15 -2.90 1.46 13.87
C ILE A 15 -3.88 0.31 13.60
N GLU A 16 -4.17 -0.51 14.62
CA GLU A 16 -5.13 -1.61 14.48
C GLU A 16 -6.50 -1.12 14.03
N GLN A 17 -6.97 -0.04 14.64
CA GLN A 17 -8.27 0.51 14.30
C GLN A 17 -8.26 1.07 12.87
N ALA A 18 -7.17 1.74 12.48
CA ALA A 18 -7.03 2.24 11.11
C ALA A 18 -7.01 1.07 10.10
N GLU A 19 -6.30 -0.01 10.42
CA GLU A 19 -6.27 -1.21 9.57
C GLU A 19 -7.67 -1.78 9.38
N GLN A 20 -8.45 -1.90 10.46
CA GLN A 20 -9.80 -2.41 10.39
C GLN A 20 -10.69 -1.52 9.54
N ASN A 21 -10.60 -0.20 9.72
CA ASN A 21 -11.38 0.74 8.93
C ASN A 21 -11.05 0.67 7.45
N VAL A 22 -9.76 0.59 7.12
CA VAL A 22 -9.30 0.47 5.74
C VAL A 22 -9.77 -0.84 5.13
N SER A 23 -9.67 -1.95 5.88
CA SER A 23 -10.12 -3.26 5.40
C SER A 23 -11.61 -3.25 5.06
N ARG A 24 -12.42 -2.61 5.89
CA ARG A 24 -13.87 -2.50 5.64
C ARG A 24 -14.15 -1.69 4.39
N LEU A 25 -13.43 -0.58 4.21
CA LEU A 25 -13.59 0.25 3.02
C LEU A 25 -13.21 -0.51 1.75
N ILE A 26 -12.12 -1.27 1.80
CA ILE A 26 -11.65 -2.05 0.65
C ILE A 26 -12.65 -3.17 0.33
N GLU A 27 -13.18 -3.86 1.35
CA GLU A 27 -14.19 -4.88 1.16
C GLU A 27 -15.45 -4.31 0.50
N ALA A 28 -15.89 -3.15 0.97
CA ALA A 28 -17.07 -2.50 0.40
C ALA A 28 -16.84 -2.09 -1.06
N ALA A 29 -15.65 -1.56 -1.36
CA ALA A 29 -15.29 -1.18 -2.73
C ALA A 29 -15.18 -2.41 -3.64
N ASP A 30 -14.62 -3.51 -3.13
CA ASP A 30 -14.49 -4.76 -3.88
C ASP A 30 -15.85 -5.35 -4.21
N LYS A 31 -16.78 -5.34 -3.25
CA LYS A 31 -18.13 -5.80 -3.46
C LYS A 31 -18.86 -4.97 -4.52
N SER A 32 -18.70 -3.64 -4.43
CA SER A 32 -19.30 -2.74 -5.42
C SER A 32 -18.76 -3.01 -6.82
N ALA A 33 -17.45 -3.20 -6.94
CA ALA A 33 -16.82 -3.51 -8.22
C ALA A 33 -17.31 -4.83 -8.79
N SER A 34 -17.57 -5.82 -7.92
CA SER A 34 -18.02 -7.16 -8.34
C SER A 34 -19.45 -7.17 -8.88
N MET A 35 -20.24 -6.14 -8.56
CA MET A 35 -21.61 -6.05 -9.04
C MET A 35 -21.72 -5.67 -10.51
N VAL A 36 -20.64 -5.17 -11.11
CA VAL A 36 -20.61 -4.74 -12.51
C VAL A 36 -19.62 -5.62 -13.27
N PRO A 37 -20.10 -6.71 -13.93
CA PRO A 37 -19.19 -7.58 -14.68
C PRO A 37 -18.76 -6.93 -16.00
N ASN A 38 -17.49 -6.49 -16.05
CA ASN A 38 -16.89 -5.96 -17.26
C ASN A 38 -15.36 -6.09 -17.16
N PRO A 39 -14.62 -5.94 -18.27
CA PRO A 39 -13.16 -6.11 -18.24
C PRO A 39 -12.42 -5.15 -17.30
N THR A 40 -12.99 -3.98 -17.04
CA THR A 40 -12.36 -3.00 -16.14
C THR A 40 -12.51 -3.39 -14.66
N THR A 41 -13.42 -4.30 -14.34
CA THR A 41 -13.62 -4.78 -12.95
C THR A 41 -12.36 -5.46 -12.43
N ASP A 42 -11.73 -6.31 -13.23
CA ASP A 42 -10.50 -7.00 -12.83
C ASP A 42 -9.37 -6.00 -12.58
N PHE A 43 -9.26 -4.99 -13.41
CA PHE A 43 -8.26 -3.93 -13.24
C PHE A 43 -8.53 -3.16 -11.94
N SER A 44 -9.79 -2.80 -11.67
CA SER A 44 -10.17 -2.09 -10.45
C SER A 44 -9.87 -2.93 -9.20
N LYS A 45 -10.18 -4.23 -9.25
CA LYS A 45 -9.87 -5.14 -8.14
C LYS A 45 -8.38 -5.25 -7.91
N LYS A 46 -7.59 -5.28 -8.98
CA LYS A 46 -6.13 -5.32 -8.86
C LYS A 46 -5.60 -4.06 -8.20
N LEU A 47 -6.12 -2.89 -8.57
CA LEU A 47 -5.74 -1.62 -7.94
C LEU A 47 -6.08 -1.62 -6.45
N LEU A 48 -7.27 -2.11 -6.08
CA LEU A 48 -7.68 -2.21 -4.68
C LEU A 48 -6.75 -3.14 -3.90
N SER A 49 -6.41 -4.29 -4.49
CA SER A 49 -5.49 -5.24 -3.87
C SER A 49 -4.12 -4.64 -3.63
N MET A 50 -3.59 -3.92 -4.63
CA MET A 50 -2.30 -3.25 -4.50
C MET A 50 -2.33 -2.17 -3.43
N GLY A 51 -3.42 -1.39 -3.39
CA GLY A 51 -3.60 -0.37 -2.37
C GLY A 51 -3.61 -0.98 -0.97
N ALA A 52 -4.31 -2.11 -0.80
CA ALA A 52 -4.37 -2.82 0.47
C ALA A 52 -2.98 -3.31 0.88
N GLN A 53 -2.22 -3.88 -0.06
CA GLN A 53 -0.87 -4.34 0.22
C GLN A 53 0.04 -3.19 0.65
N ASN A 54 -0.05 -2.06 -0.05
CA ASN A 54 0.76 -0.89 0.26
C ASN A 54 0.41 -0.29 1.63
N MET A 55 -0.88 -0.25 1.95
CA MET A 55 -1.32 0.24 3.25
C MET A 55 -0.88 -0.69 4.38
N ASN A 56 -0.99 -1.99 4.19
CA ASN A 56 -0.54 -2.95 5.19
C ASN A 56 0.97 -2.83 5.42
N ALA A 57 1.74 -2.63 4.35
CA ALA A 57 3.18 -2.41 4.47
C ALA A 57 3.49 -1.15 5.27
N ALA A 58 2.72 -0.08 5.06
CA ALA A 58 2.90 1.16 5.79
C ALA A 58 2.55 1.00 7.28
N PHE A 59 1.49 0.27 7.59
CA PHE A 59 1.12 -0.02 8.98
C PHE A 59 2.19 -0.86 9.68
N ASP A 60 2.70 -1.88 9.00
CA ASP A 60 3.77 -2.71 9.55
C ASP A 60 5.04 -1.89 9.79
N HIS A 61 5.35 -0.99 8.85
CA HIS A 61 6.49 -0.10 9.01
C HIS A 61 6.34 0.81 10.23
N ALA A 62 5.13 1.36 10.43
CA ALA A 62 4.85 2.19 11.60
C ALA A 62 5.07 1.40 12.89
N ARG A 63 4.61 0.14 12.92
CA ARG A 63 4.85 -0.73 14.08
C ARG A 63 6.33 -0.98 14.31
N ASN A 64 7.06 -1.22 13.25
CA ASN A 64 8.50 -1.48 13.35
C ASN A 64 9.25 -0.25 13.84
N LEU A 65 8.83 0.94 13.42
CA LEU A 65 9.43 2.18 13.92
C LEU A 65 9.21 2.36 15.43
N LEU A 66 8.04 1.96 15.92
CA LEU A 66 7.74 2.01 17.35
C LEU A 66 8.65 1.11 18.19
N ARG A 67 9.17 0.05 17.58
CA ARG A 67 10.04 -0.91 18.27
C ARG A 67 11.50 -0.52 18.25
N CYS A 68 11.85 0.52 17.52
CA CYS A 68 13.23 0.96 17.43
C CYS A 68 13.74 1.53 18.75
N SER A 69 14.99 1.20 19.09
CA SER A 69 15.62 1.62 20.33
C SER A 69 16.26 2.99 20.23
N ASP A 70 16.71 3.37 19.02
CA ASP A 70 17.37 4.64 18.81
C ASP A 70 17.07 5.21 17.44
N PHE A 71 17.51 6.44 17.23
CA PHE A 71 17.23 7.18 16.01
C PHE A 71 17.89 6.54 14.79
N GLN A 72 19.10 6.01 14.95
CA GLN A 72 19.83 5.41 13.83
C GLN A 72 19.13 4.15 13.31
N GLU A 73 18.62 3.32 14.23
CA GLU A 73 17.86 2.14 13.87
C GLU A 73 16.60 2.54 13.08
N ALA A 74 15.91 3.58 13.54
CA ALA A 74 14.72 4.08 12.86
C ALA A 74 15.06 4.60 11.46
N ALA A 75 16.17 5.31 11.31
CA ALA A 75 16.62 5.84 10.03
C ALA A 75 16.95 4.70 9.05
N ASN A 76 17.59 3.64 9.53
CA ASN A 76 17.90 2.47 8.71
C ASN A 76 16.64 1.77 8.24
N LEU A 77 15.66 1.58 9.13
CA LEU A 77 14.37 0.98 8.77
C LEU A 77 13.64 1.83 7.74
N GLN A 78 13.67 3.15 7.90
CA GLN A 78 13.04 4.06 6.96
C GLN A 78 13.66 3.93 5.57
N ALA A 79 14.99 3.86 5.48
CA ALA A 79 15.68 3.70 4.20
C ALA A 79 15.32 2.37 3.53
N GLN A 80 15.28 1.29 4.30
CA GLN A 80 14.90 -0.03 3.81
C GLN A 80 13.46 -0.02 3.30
N PHE A 81 12.57 0.62 4.04
CA PHE A 81 11.15 0.72 3.65
C PHE A 81 11.00 1.47 2.33
N LEU A 82 11.69 2.60 2.17
CA LEU A 82 11.62 3.37 0.93
C LEU A 82 12.13 2.56 -0.27
N ASN A 83 13.22 1.83 -0.10
CA ASN A 83 13.75 0.96 -1.16
C ASN A 83 12.76 -0.14 -1.53
N ALA A 84 12.18 -0.79 -0.52
CA ALA A 84 11.19 -1.84 -0.73
C ALA A 84 9.94 -1.30 -1.42
N GLN A 85 9.50 -0.10 -1.05
CA GLN A 85 8.34 0.53 -1.69
C GLN A 85 8.62 0.87 -3.15
N PHE A 86 9.83 1.32 -3.44
CA PHE A 86 10.21 1.61 -4.82
C PHE A 86 10.18 0.36 -5.68
N GLU A 87 10.73 -0.75 -5.19
CA GLU A 87 10.69 -2.03 -5.89
C GLU A 87 9.25 -2.52 -6.07
N THR A 88 8.44 -2.42 -5.03
CA THR A 88 7.04 -2.81 -5.07
C THR A 88 6.28 -1.99 -6.11
N ALA A 89 6.47 -0.67 -6.12
CA ALA A 89 5.80 0.20 -7.08
C ALA A 89 6.19 -0.16 -8.51
N SER A 90 7.47 -0.42 -8.75
CA SER A 90 7.95 -0.81 -10.08
C SER A 90 7.30 -2.11 -10.55
N ARG A 91 7.22 -3.10 -9.66
CA ARG A 91 6.59 -4.39 -9.98
C ARG A 91 5.10 -4.22 -10.23
N GLN A 92 4.43 -3.42 -9.40
CA GLN A 92 2.99 -3.18 -9.54
C GLN A 92 2.66 -2.49 -10.87
N LEU A 93 3.49 -1.55 -11.29
CA LEU A 93 3.31 -0.89 -12.59
C LEU A 93 3.41 -1.89 -13.73
N LYS A 94 4.39 -2.80 -13.68
CA LYS A 94 4.54 -3.83 -14.71
C LYS A 94 3.32 -4.74 -14.77
N GLU A 95 2.78 -5.11 -13.62
CA GLU A 95 1.57 -5.94 -13.57
C GLU A 95 0.38 -5.21 -14.17
N LEU A 96 0.22 -3.92 -13.88
CA LEU A 96 -0.88 -3.13 -14.40
C LEU A 96 -0.80 -2.95 -15.91
N TYR A 97 0.40 -2.81 -16.48
CA TYR A 97 0.57 -2.66 -17.92
C TYR A 97 0.05 -3.87 -18.70
N GLY A 98 0.11 -5.04 -18.11
CA GLY A 98 -0.32 -6.27 -18.75
C GLY A 98 -1.78 -6.62 -18.58
N MET A 99 -2.57 -5.82 -17.86
CA MET A 99 -3.96 -6.14 -17.56
C MET A 99 -4.94 -5.56 -18.58
N PRO A 100 -5.99 -6.32 -18.97
CA PRO A 100 -7.06 -5.79 -19.80
C PRO A 100 -7.77 -4.63 -19.09
N GLY A 101 -8.16 -3.62 -19.85
CA GLY A 101 -8.83 -2.45 -19.30
C GLY A 101 -7.91 -1.41 -18.71
N SER A 102 -6.60 -1.63 -18.77
CA SER A 102 -5.61 -0.68 -18.27
C SER A 102 -5.41 0.46 -19.26
N HIS A 103 -5.38 1.68 -18.74
CA HIS A 103 -5.04 2.87 -19.53
C HIS A 103 -3.55 3.24 -19.41
N VAL A 104 -2.81 2.48 -18.62
CA VAL A 104 -1.39 2.75 -18.37
C VAL A 104 -0.57 2.57 -19.64
N GLU A 105 -0.93 1.59 -20.46
CA GLU A 105 -0.26 1.33 -21.73
C GLU A 105 -0.35 2.52 -22.68
N THR A 106 -1.50 3.17 -22.74
CA THR A 106 -1.69 4.39 -23.55
C THR A 106 -0.80 5.52 -23.05
N ALA A 107 -0.72 5.71 -21.74
CA ALA A 107 0.15 6.72 -21.15
C ALA A 107 1.62 6.43 -21.45
N LYS A 108 2.02 5.17 -21.39
CA LYS A 108 3.38 4.74 -21.71
C LYS A 108 3.73 5.06 -23.16
N THR A 109 2.83 4.76 -24.08
CA THR A 109 3.03 5.05 -25.51
C THR A 109 3.21 6.54 -25.74
N SER A 110 2.40 7.37 -25.08
CA SER A 110 2.51 8.82 -25.18
C SER A 110 3.87 9.33 -24.69
N ILE A 111 4.39 8.75 -23.64
CA ILE A 111 5.70 9.10 -23.10
C ILE A 111 6.82 8.68 -24.04
N GLU A 112 6.73 7.51 -24.64
CA GLU A 112 7.74 6.98 -25.56
C GLU A 112 7.84 7.79 -26.85
N ILE A 113 6.75 8.35 -27.32
CA ILE A 113 6.73 9.17 -28.54
C ILE A 113 7.49 10.48 -28.35
N LYS A 114 7.59 10.96 -27.13
CA LYS A 114 8.36 12.17 -26.82
C LYS A 114 9.83 11.89 -26.68
#